data_10e901d88672f12d23e63b2bdc5156f9
#
_entry.id   10e901d88672f12d23e63b2bdc5156f9
#
_cell.length_a   1.000
_cell.length_b   1.000
_cell.length_c   1.000
_cell.angle_alpha   90.00
_cell.angle_beta   90.00
_cell.angle_gamma   90.00
#
_symmetry.space_group_name_H-M   'P 1'
#
loop_
_entity.id
_entity.type
_entity.pdbx_description
1 polymer ?
#
loop_
_entity_poly.entity_id
_entity_poly.type
_entity_poly.pdbx_seq_one_letter_code
_entity_poly.pdbx_strand_id
1 'polypeptide(L)'
;MKKNTEQEAAGNGCIDKNGVLFFMRGDACMDIQVKPQAEEVDFGDMEHIYLKNLDNETPFPNVKRLKISGDEIKTIQISNTMFPNVREIISTNPKYPSGSMLVEKAGNNMHLLNAFCLNEDEPLDLSGIVAIRDDALVGCKSDKVLNTEDVIWVSTDAFKASSMACMKKPFVDGVRMVGSIACDFDTDAKKYIIPEDATTMATFYDFNRDATMIINRNCPFFANTPYSPPNHLVFTNTDHMDEQDLRYLKKYDAEIRNDHPEYTIIDDVVYTKDMSRVVACFERKAGDIVIEDGVREIARSAFSNCYSINSVWLPDSVEKIDEFAFNDCANLCSIHFGKNVKQIGRSCFRGDKHLTETELPGTIKELTSYSFAYCITLDSLKINEGTQSIHPDAFFGTYIEKLFIPSSLKSFRELGAGEIRTQEIVLATEDIPEDVFINTTATKIITPSRVIWLPLRELMTQPAKWKVNHLVNSQRNGEMEPLYKFCGGDVQYKRYFAFHEYAISQQEETKAYLKRVGKNLAENLIKEGKEDDLAKLMQYDILSINVLKQIQKALEKTDCERFAVAKAYILDKVGQTKSKNKLTL
;
A
#
# COMPACT_ATOMS: atom_id res chain seq x y z
N MET A 1 13.49 18.15 -49.36
CA MET A 1 13.41 18.29 -47.90
C MET A 1 14.56 17.55 -47.26
N LYS A 2 15.60 18.23 -46.82
CA LYS A 2 16.74 17.62 -46.13
C LYS A 2 16.30 17.40 -44.69
N LYS A 3 16.19 16.14 -44.24
CA LYS A 3 16.06 15.80 -42.85
C LYS A 3 17.33 16.24 -42.12
N ASN A 4 17.22 17.26 -41.29
CA ASN A 4 18.27 17.60 -40.35
C ASN A 4 18.25 16.58 -39.20
N THR A 5 19.38 15.92 -39.02
CA THR A 5 19.64 14.88 -38.04
C THR A 5 19.78 15.40 -36.58
N GLU A 6 19.30 16.60 -36.28
CA GLU A 6 19.28 17.20 -34.94
C GLU A 6 17.91 17.15 -34.27
N GLN A 7 17.02 16.25 -34.72
CA GLN A 7 15.61 16.14 -34.35
C GLN A 7 15.34 15.17 -33.18
N GLU A 8 16.23 14.98 -32.24
CA GLU A 8 15.96 14.05 -31.11
C GLU A 8 15.49 14.70 -29.81
N ALA A 9 14.98 15.93 -29.84
CA ALA A 9 14.28 16.48 -28.67
C ALA A 9 12.78 16.52 -28.95
N ALA A 10 12.11 15.41 -28.79
CA ALA A 10 10.66 15.32 -28.87
C ALA A 10 10.00 16.29 -27.87
N GLY A 11 9.25 17.28 -28.40
CA GLY A 11 8.35 18.13 -27.62
C GLY A 11 8.85 19.52 -27.26
N ASN A 12 10.07 19.91 -27.60
CA ASN A 12 10.59 21.25 -27.32
C ASN A 12 10.66 22.09 -28.59
N GLY A 13 10.18 23.34 -28.54
CA GLY A 13 10.47 24.30 -29.58
C GLY A 13 11.97 24.52 -29.66
N CYS A 14 12.54 24.47 -30.87
CA CYS A 14 13.95 24.78 -31.11
C CYS A 14 14.07 25.90 -32.14
N ILE A 15 15.15 26.66 -32.04
CA ILE A 15 15.48 27.72 -32.97
C ILE A 15 16.61 27.24 -33.85
N ASP A 16 16.44 27.43 -35.16
CA ASP A 16 17.53 27.18 -36.07
C ASP A 16 18.53 28.37 -36.12
N LYS A 17 19.69 28.17 -36.72
CA LYS A 17 20.70 29.20 -36.92
C LYS A 17 20.25 30.43 -37.79
N ASN A 18 19.04 30.37 -38.34
CA ASN A 18 18.43 31.45 -39.12
C ASN A 18 17.34 32.18 -38.31
N GLY A 19 17.16 31.88 -37.04
CA GLY A 19 16.15 32.49 -36.15
C GLY A 19 14.71 32.00 -36.41
N VAL A 20 14.57 30.77 -36.95
CA VAL A 20 13.23 30.18 -37.18
C VAL A 20 12.88 29.32 -35.97
N LEU A 21 11.74 29.63 -35.36
CA LEU A 21 11.16 28.89 -34.25
C LEU A 21 10.36 27.68 -34.77
N PHE A 22 10.67 26.50 -34.28
CA PHE A 22 9.98 25.26 -34.62
C PHE A 22 9.09 24.81 -33.46
N PHE A 23 7.86 24.46 -33.75
CA PHE A 23 6.91 23.94 -32.75
C PHE A 23 6.31 22.62 -33.23
N MET A 24 5.92 21.79 -32.28
CA MET A 24 5.21 20.54 -32.54
C MET A 24 3.70 20.77 -32.33
N ARG A 25 2.90 20.37 -33.33
CA ARG A 25 1.45 20.23 -33.20
C ARG A 25 1.09 18.77 -33.38
N GLY A 26 0.81 18.08 -32.28
CA GLY A 26 0.75 16.62 -32.32
C GLY A 26 2.05 16.03 -32.86
N ASP A 27 1.98 15.27 -33.95
CA ASP A 27 3.15 14.68 -34.63
C ASP A 27 3.75 15.59 -35.73
N ALA A 28 3.23 16.79 -35.94
CA ALA A 28 3.67 17.70 -36.99
C ALA A 28 4.49 18.87 -36.42
N CYS A 29 5.66 19.09 -36.96
CA CYS A 29 6.48 20.29 -36.68
C CYS A 29 5.95 21.46 -37.50
N MET A 30 5.60 22.57 -36.84
CA MET A 30 5.21 23.82 -37.50
C MET A 30 6.31 24.85 -37.29
N ASP A 31 6.65 25.55 -38.38
CA ASP A 31 7.67 26.59 -38.39
C ASP A 31 7.00 27.94 -38.24
N ILE A 32 7.34 28.67 -37.18
CA ILE A 32 7.00 30.09 -37.09
C ILE A 32 8.26 30.88 -37.42
N GLN A 33 8.21 31.63 -38.52
CA GLN A 33 9.28 32.55 -38.85
C GLN A 33 9.10 33.85 -38.06
N VAL A 34 9.90 34.00 -37.01
CA VAL A 34 10.02 35.26 -36.31
C VAL A 34 11.14 36.07 -36.96
N LYS A 35 10.79 37.18 -37.62
CA LYS A 35 11.81 38.07 -38.17
C LYS A 35 12.64 38.65 -37.03
N PRO A 36 13.98 38.83 -37.20
CA PRO A 36 14.82 39.41 -36.14
C PRO A 36 14.37 40.80 -35.64
N GLN A 37 13.58 41.47 -36.40
CA GLN A 37 13.03 42.82 -36.09
C GLN A 37 11.59 42.78 -35.61
N ALA A 38 10.98 41.60 -35.47
CA ALA A 38 9.59 41.51 -35.03
C ALA A 38 9.43 42.02 -33.60
N GLU A 39 8.43 42.86 -33.40
CA GLU A 39 8.04 43.35 -32.07
C GLU A 39 6.92 42.49 -31.43
N GLU A 40 6.35 41.59 -32.19
CA GLU A 40 5.24 40.70 -31.76
C GLU A 40 5.44 39.28 -32.29
N VAL A 41 5.09 38.30 -31.50
CA VAL A 41 4.98 36.88 -31.88
C VAL A 41 3.57 36.41 -31.60
N ASP A 42 2.91 35.84 -32.62
CA ASP A 42 1.60 35.18 -32.49
C ASP A 42 1.78 33.67 -32.52
N PHE A 43 1.35 32.98 -31.47
CA PHE A 43 1.43 31.54 -31.37
C PHE A 43 0.32 30.78 -32.11
N GLY A 44 -0.68 31.51 -32.65
CA GLY A 44 -1.74 30.91 -33.48
C GLY A 44 -2.42 29.71 -32.80
N ASP A 45 -2.69 28.67 -33.62
CA ASP A 45 -3.41 27.46 -33.21
C ASP A 45 -2.52 26.34 -32.61
N MET A 46 -1.45 26.69 -31.91
CA MET A 46 -0.55 25.69 -31.31
C MET A 46 -1.19 25.03 -30.09
N GLU A 47 -1.02 23.72 -29.97
CA GLU A 47 -1.54 22.96 -28.83
C GLU A 47 -0.60 23.03 -27.61
N HIS A 48 0.71 22.98 -27.85
CA HIS A 48 1.75 23.02 -26.83
C HIS A 48 2.88 23.96 -27.22
N ILE A 49 3.21 24.90 -26.34
CA ILE A 49 4.28 25.87 -26.54
C ILE A 49 5.35 25.65 -25.47
N TYR A 50 6.50 25.09 -25.87
CA TYR A 50 7.65 24.84 -25.01
C TYR A 50 8.86 25.61 -25.52
N LEU A 51 9.13 26.76 -24.94
CA LEU A 51 10.26 27.62 -25.28
C LEU A 51 11.19 27.70 -24.08
N LYS A 52 11.79 26.58 -23.71
CA LYS A 52 12.85 26.53 -22.72
C LYS A 52 14.19 26.83 -23.36
N ASN A 53 15.01 27.52 -22.60
CA ASN A 53 16.35 27.98 -22.95
C ASN A 53 17.17 26.91 -23.71
N LEU A 54 17.48 27.22 -24.97
CA LEU A 54 18.49 26.51 -25.73
C LEU A 54 19.76 27.36 -25.66
N ASP A 55 20.72 26.91 -24.88
CA ASP A 55 22.11 27.36 -24.84
C ASP A 55 22.36 28.85 -25.12
N ASN A 56 22.19 29.72 -24.09
CA ASN A 56 22.75 31.07 -23.95
C ASN A 56 22.52 32.10 -25.09
N GLU A 57 21.70 31.84 -26.07
CA GLU A 57 21.37 32.83 -27.09
C GLU A 57 20.04 33.53 -26.74
N THR A 58 20.01 34.85 -26.79
CA THR A 58 18.80 35.67 -26.66
C THR A 58 18.25 35.97 -28.05
N PRO A 59 17.44 35.10 -28.61
CA PRO A 59 17.18 35.11 -30.04
C PRO A 59 16.21 36.23 -30.49
N PHE A 60 15.36 36.74 -29.58
CA PHE A 60 14.34 37.72 -29.94
C PHE A 60 14.29 38.93 -29.02
N PRO A 61 15.34 39.77 -28.99
CA PRO A 61 15.42 40.92 -28.08
C PRO A 61 14.44 42.08 -28.46
N ASN A 62 13.90 42.09 -29.69
CA ASN A 62 13.00 43.15 -30.17
C ASN A 62 11.53 42.83 -29.86
N VAL A 63 11.20 41.61 -29.50
CA VAL A 63 9.81 41.22 -29.19
C VAL A 63 9.37 41.86 -27.89
N LYS A 64 8.30 42.62 -27.96
CA LYS A 64 7.65 43.34 -26.84
C LYS A 64 6.31 42.76 -26.48
N ARG A 65 5.66 42.06 -27.42
CA ARG A 65 4.32 41.48 -27.26
C ARG A 65 4.29 40.01 -27.68
N LEU A 66 3.58 39.22 -26.89
CA LEU A 66 3.23 37.84 -27.23
C LEU A 66 1.71 37.77 -27.42
N LYS A 67 1.27 37.21 -28.56
CA LYS A 67 -0.13 37.05 -28.88
C LYS A 67 -0.53 35.57 -28.78
N ILE A 68 -1.59 35.32 -28.04
CA ILE A 68 -2.16 34.00 -27.77
C ILE A 68 -3.58 34.00 -28.37
N SER A 69 -3.69 33.62 -29.64
CA SER A 69 -4.96 33.69 -30.39
C SER A 69 -5.65 32.32 -30.51
N GLY A 70 -4.96 31.21 -30.26
CA GLY A 70 -5.51 29.87 -30.41
C GLY A 70 -6.29 29.36 -29.19
N ASP A 71 -7.47 28.82 -29.41
CA ASP A 71 -8.31 28.25 -28.34
C ASP A 71 -7.85 26.84 -27.91
N GLU A 72 -7.02 26.16 -28.72
CA GLU A 72 -6.56 24.79 -28.48
C GLU A 72 -5.27 24.71 -27.64
N ILE A 73 -4.71 25.82 -27.21
CA ILE A 73 -3.48 25.86 -26.44
C ILE A 73 -3.67 25.21 -25.06
N LYS A 74 -3.01 24.07 -24.84
CA LYS A 74 -3.09 23.32 -23.58
C LYS A 74 -2.03 23.74 -22.58
N THR A 75 -0.79 23.97 -23.06
CA THR A 75 0.34 24.33 -22.20
C THR A 75 1.24 25.38 -22.84
N ILE A 76 1.69 26.31 -22.02
CA ILE A 76 2.70 27.31 -22.40
C ILE A 76 3.82 27.29 -21.36
N GLN A 77 5.06 27.08 -21.82
CA GLN A 77 6.28 27.29 -21.03
C GLN A 77 7.24 28.12 -21.87
N ILE A 78 7.51 29.33 -21.43
CA ILE A 78 8.38 30.29 -22.14
C ILE A 78 9.48 30.75 -21.20
N SER A 79 10.73 30.68 -21.67
CA SER A 79 11.88 31.21 -20.94
C SER A 79 12.04 32.71 -21.20
N ASN A 80 12.31 33.48 -20.15
CA ASN A 80 12.62 34.92 -20.25
C ASN A 80 13.86 35.22 -21.08
N THR A 81 14.77 34.27 -21.22
CA THR A 81 15.98 34.45 -22.03
C THR A 81 15.68 34.51 -23.52
N MET A 82 14.55 33.96 -23.95
CA MET A 82 14.13 34.02 -25.36
C MET A 82 13.47 35.36 -25.74
N PHE A 83 12.75 35.95 -24.80
CA PHE A 83 11.98 37.20 -25.01
C PHE A 83 12.28 38.20 -23.89
N PRO A 84 13.49 38.73 -23.78
CA PRO A 84 13.92 39.50 -22.61
C PRO A 84 13.20 40.86 -22.48
N ASN A 85 12.53 41.32 -23.53
CA ASN A 85 11.88 42.61 -23.57
C ASN A 85 10.35 42.55 -23.73
N VAL A 86 9.75 41.40 -23.56
CA VAL A 86 8.29 41.27 -23.55
C VAL A 86 7.69 42.04 -22.38
N ARG A 87 6.63 42.80 -22.65
CA ARG A 87 5.90 43.67 -21.69
C ARG A 87 4.38 43.47 -21.75
N GLU A 88 3.90 42.79 -22.75
CA GLU A 88 2.46 42.64 -22.96
C GLU A 88 2.10 41.28 -23.53
N ILE A 89 1.09 40.69 -22.94
CA ILE A 89 0.40 39.51 -23.45
C ILE A 89 -0.95 39.96 -24.01
N ILE A 90 -1.18 39.68 -25.28
CA ILE A 90 -2.47 39.90 -25.95
C ILE A 90 -3.09 38.54 -26.20
N SER A 91 -4.21 38.24 -25.56
CA SER A 91 -4.82 36.93 -25.67
C SER A 91 -6.33 36.99 -25.92
N THR A 92 -6.79 36.09 -26.78
CA THR A 92 -8.22 35.78 -26.94
C THR A 92 -8.57 34.45 -26.24
N ASN A 93 -7.55 33.69 -25.77
CA ASN A 93 -7.74 32.42 -25.08
C ASN A 93 -8.15 32.66 -23.61
N PRO A 94 -9.31 32.16 -23.17
CA PRO A 94 -9.81 32.41 -21.80
C PRO A 94 -8.93 31.80 -20.71
N LYS A 95 -8.09 30.83 -21.06
CA LYS A 95 -7.13 30.16 -20.14
C LYS A 95 -5.92 31.04 -19.84
N TYR A 96 -5.52 31.89 -20.77
CA TYR A 96 -4.34 32.74 -20.68
C TYR A 96 -4.76 34.22 -20.85
N PRO A 97 -5.18 34.90 -19.78
CA PRO A 97 -5.68 36.28 -19.89
C PRO A 97 -4.60 37.24 -20.37
N SER A 98 -5.03 38.29 -21.06
CA SER A 98 -4.16 39.42 -21.45
C SER A 98 -3.63 40.14 -20.21
N GLY A 99 -2.39 40.66 -20.28
CA GLY A 99 -1.76 41.38 -19.18
C GLY A 99 -0.28 41.63 -19.38
N SER A 100 0.41 42.08 -18.32
CA SER A 100 1.85 42.33 -18.31
C SER A 100 2.65 41.07 -17.94
N MET A 101 2.00 40.01 -17.49
CA MET A 101 2.57 38.75 -17.11
C MET A 101 1.84 37.59 -17.81
N LEU A 102 2.54 36.48 -18.07
CA LEU A 102 1.92 35.26 -18.56
C LEU A 102 1.33 34.48 -17.38
N VAL A 103 0.00 34.44 -17.35
CA VAL A 103 -0.77 33.77 -16.30
C VAL A 103 -1.66 32.70 -16.91
N GLU A 104 -1.77 31.57 -16.25
CA GLU A 104 -2.71 30.50 -16.59
C GLU A 104 -3.90 30.52 -15.62
N LYS A 105 -5.11 30.54 -16.14
CA LYS A 105 -6.33 30.42 -15.36
C LYS A 105 -6.74 28.95 -15.25
N ALA A 106 -6.70 28.41 -14.04
CA ALA A 106 -7.08 27.04 -13.71
C ALA A 106 -8.32 27.05 -12.78
N GLY A 107 -9.51 27.04 -13.37
CA GLY A 107 -10.76 27.24 -12.63
C GLY A 107 -10.84 28.67 -12.07
N ASN A 108 -10.93 28.80 -10.75
CA ASN A 108 -10.92 30.08 -10.04
C ASN A 108 -9.51 30.55 -9.66
N ASN A 109 -8.48 29.74 -9.86
CA ASN A 109 -7.11 30.02 -9.45
C ASN A 109 -6.29 30.55 -10.63
N MET A 110 -5.34 31.44 -10.36
CA MET A 110 -4.38 31.94 -11.34
C MET A 110 -2.97 31.45 -10.99
N HIS A 111 -2.25 30.97 -11.99
CA HIS A 111 -0.88 30.51 -11.87
C HIS A 111 0.06 31.40 -12.68
N LEU A 112 1.07 31.95 -12.05
CA LEU A 112 2.11 32.71 -12.74
C LEU A 112 3.03 31.74 -13.48
N LEU A 113 3.06 31.85 -14.81
CA LEU A 113 3.97 31.08 -15.65
C LEU A 113 5.25 31.87 -15.98
N ASN A 114 5.14 33.18 -16.13
CA ASN A 114 6.27 34.04 -16.45
C ASN A 114 5.97 35.51 -16.14
N ALA A 115 6.81 36.15 -15.34
CA ALA A 115 6.75 37.59 -15.06
C ALA A 115 7.62 38.41 -16.02
N PHE A 116 8.27 37.76 -16.98
CA PHE A 116 9.26 38.31 -17.87
C PHE A 116 10.33 39.15 -17.16
N CYS A 117 11.00 40.05 -17.85
CA CYS A 117 12.12 40.81 -17.31
C CYS A 117 11.65 42.16 -16.72
N LEU A 118 10.80 42.11 -15.68
CA LEU A 118 10.42 43.32 -14.93
C LEU A 118 11.67 44.03 -14.41
N ASN A 119 11.71 45.36 -14.54
CA ASN A 119 12.79 46.20 -14.04
C ASN A 119 12.61 46.48 -12.54
N GLU A 120 13.64 47.05 -11.89
CA GLU A 120 13.65 47.34 -10.45
C GLU A 120 12.48 48.26 -10.01
N ASP A 121 12.04 49.19 -10.89
CA ASP A 121 10.95 50.14 -10.60
C ASP A 121 9.56 49.57 -10.89
N GLU A 122 9.47 48.47 -11.63
CA GLU A 122 8.20 47.86 -12.03
C GLU A 122 7.73 46.89 -10.95
N PRO A 123 6.54 47.04 -10.35
CA PRO A 123 6.07 46.14 -9.30
C PRO A 123 5.68 44.77 -9.88
N LEU A 124 6.12 43.72 -9.19
CA LEU A 124 5.58 42.38 -9.37
C LEU A 124 4.34 42.25 -8.50
N ASP A 125 3.18 42.43 -9.10
CA ASP A 125 1.90 42.31 -8.41
C ASP A 125 1.35 40.88 -8.56
N LEU A 126 1.25 40.20 -7.42
CA LEU A 126 0.79 38.79 -7.33
C LEU A 126 -0.69 38.68 -6.93
N SER A 127 -1.47 39.78 -7.05
CA SER A 127 -2.90 39.75 -6.74
C SER A 127 -3.63 38.60 -7.44
N GLY A 128 -4.27 37.73 -6.66
CA GLY A 128 -5.00 36.55 -7.13
C GLY A 128 -4.15 35.44 -7.74
N ILE A 129 -2.81 35.54 -7.68
CA ILE A 129 -1.90 34.46 -8.07
C ILE A 129 -1.77 33.51 -6.90
N VAL A 130 -2.22 32.27 -7.09
CA VAL A 130 -2.14 31.22 -6.07
C VAL A 130 -0.92 30.31 -6.23
N ALA A 131 -0.31 30.28 -7.43
CA ALA A 131 0.87 29.44 -7.70
C ALA A 131 1.89 30.14 -8.58
N ILE A 132 3.17 30.00 -8.26
CA ILE A 132 4.30 30.46 -9.06
C ILE A 132 5.03 29.24 -9.61
N ARG A 133 5.08 29.12 -10.94
CA ARG A 133 5.61 27.96 -11.66
C ARG A 133 7.14 28.03 -11.83
N ASP A 134 7.72 26.94 -12.33
CA ASP A 134 9.14 26.85 -12.64
C ASP A 134 9.58 27.99 -13.55
N ASP A 135 10.77 28.54 -13.27
CA ASP A 135 11.40 29.60 -14.06
C ASP A 135 10.57 30.90 -14.20
N ALA A 136 9.45 31.04 -13.49
CA ALA A 136 8.51 32.15 -13.68
C ALA A 136 9.14 33.54 -13.45
N LEU A 137 10.19 33.63 -12.62
CA LEU A 137 10.85 34.88 -12.25
C LEU A 137 12.30 34.97 -12.75
N VAL A 138 12.70 34.10 -13.68
CA VAL A 138 14.03 34.17 -14.31
C VAL A 138 14.22 35.53 -14.99
N GLY A 139 15.32 36.21 -14.65
CA GLY A 139 15.62 37.55 -15.21
C GLY A 139 14.79 38.69 -14.64
N CYS A 140 13.79 38.43 -13.80
CA CYS A 140 13.03 39.46 -13.10
C CYS A 140 13.95 40.26 -12.17
N LYS A 141 13.90 41.60 -12.21
CA LYS A 141 14.70 42.53 -11.41
C LYS A 141 13.87 43.32 -10.40
N SER A 142 12.57 43.15 -10.42
CA SER A 142 11.66 43.91 -9.56
C SER A 142 11.99 43.70 -8.07
N ASP A 143 12.17 44.80 -7.35
CA ASP A 143 12.33 44.80 -5.88
C ASP A 143 11.01 45.12 -5.15
N LYS A 144 9.96 45.39 -5.89
CA LYS A 144 8.63 45.72 -5.35
C LYS A 144 7.71 44.54 -5.62
N VAL A 145 7.60 43.63 -4.66
CA VAL A 145 6.66 42.51 -4.72
C VAL A 145 5.42 42.87 -3.88
N LEU A 146 4.25 42.71 -4.47
CA LEU A 146 2.98 43.07 -3.86
C LEU A 146 2.07 41.85 -3.79
N ASN A 147 1.20 41.80 -2.76
CA ASN A 147 0.12 40.82 -2.64
C ASN A 147 0.65 39.35 -2.66
N THR A 148 1.69 39.07 -1.88
CA THR A 148 2.30 37.74 -1.77
C THR A 148 1.48 36.78 -0.91
N GLU A 149 0.52 37.27 -0.14
CA GLU A 149 -0.30 36.54 0.81
C GLU A 149 -1.27 35.54 0.16
N ASP A 150 -1.67 35.76 -1.11
CA ASP A 150 -2.53 34.87 -1.87
C ASP A 150 -1.78 33.64 -2.44
N VAL A 151 -0.44 33.69 -2.44
CA VAL A 151 0.39 32.63 -3.00
C VAL A 151 0.47 31.47 -2.03
N ILE A 152 -0.05 30.32 -2.44
CA ILE A 152 -0.06 29.09 -1.63
C ILE A 152 0.93 28.03 -2.13
N TRP A 153 1.41 28.16 -3.37
CA TRP A 153 2.37 27.21 -3.96
C TRP A 153 3.44 27.93 -4.78
N VAL A 154 4.71 27.54 -4.55
CA VAL A 154 5.87 28.09 -5.26
C VAL A 154 6.80 26.95 -5.64
N SER A 155 7.11 26.87 -6.94
CA SER A 155 8.06 25.89 -7.44
C SER A 155 9.48 26.17 -6.96
N THR A 156 10.30 25.12 -6.85
CA THR A 156 11.71 25.17 -6.50
C THR A 156 12.52 26.12 -7.39
N ASP A 157 12.25 26.07 -8.70
CA ASP A 157 13.00 26.84 -9.68
C ASP A 157 12.35 28.21 -9.99
N ALA A 158 11.26 28.57 -9.28
CA ALA A 158 10.53 29.82 -9.53
C ALA A 158 11.41 31.07 -9.45
N PHE A 159 12.28 31.12 -8.44
CA PHE A 159 13.22 32.23 -8.20
C PHE A 159 14.63 31.98 -8.73
N LYS A 160 14.89 30.81 -9.30
CA LYS A 160 16.20 30.45 -9.84
C LYS A 160 16.60 31.43 -10.95
N ALA A 161 17.85 31.88 -10.90
CA ALA A 161 18.37 32.89 -11.81
C ALA A 161 17.55 34.20 -11.88
N SER A 162 16.73 34.49 -10.86
CA SER A 162 16.14 35.80 -10.67
C SER A 162 17.22 36.86 -10.42
N SER A 163 17.08 38.03 -11.02
CA SER A 163 17.98 39.16 -10.84
C SER A 163 17.52 40.15 -9.77
N MET A 164 16.48 39.81 -9.03
CA MET A 164 15.92 40.64 -7.94
C MET A 164 17.01 40.90 -6.88
N ALA A 165 17.07 42.14 -6.39
CA ALA A 165 18.11 42.50 -5.41
C ALA A 165 17.99 41.74 -4.10
N CYS A 166 16.77 41.34 -3.69
CA CYS A 166 16.52 40.51 -2.53
C CYS A 166 17.25 39.16 -2.61
N MET A 167 17.41 38.59 -3.80
CA MET A 167 18.11 37.30 -4.02
C MET A 167 19.63 37.42 -3.86
N LYS A 168 20.18 38.63 -3.80
CA LYS A 168 21.62 38.90 -3.56
C LYS A 168 21.92 39.19 -2.08
N LYS A 169 20.90 39.33 -1.24
CA LYS A 169 21.07 39.54 0.19
C LYS A 169 21.51 38.25 0.87
N PRO A 170 22.27 38.35 2.00
CA PRO A 170 22.60 37.16 2.78
C PRO A 170 21.33 36.51 3.33
N PHE A 171 21.42 35.22 3.59
CA PHE A 171 20.35 34.50 4.30
C PHE A 171 20.23 35.04 5.74
N VAL A 172 19.00 35.12 6.22
CA VAL A 172 18.71 35.42 7.62
C VAL A 172 18.15 34.15 8.23
N ASP A 173 18.80 33.65 9.28
CA ASP A 173 18.45 32.40 9.92
C ASP A 173 18.26 31.23 8.92
N GLY A 174 19.13 31.17 7.90
CA GLY A 174 19.11 30.14 6.86
C GLY A 174 18.06 30.33 5.78
N VAL A 175 17.25 31.39 5.82
CA VAL A 175 16.10 31.61 4.92
C VAL A 175 16.24 32.95 4.19
N ARG A 176 15.77 32.99 2.97
CA ARG A 176 15.62 34.21 2.16
C ARG A 176 14.16 34.45 1.84
N MET A 177 13.70 35.66 2.07
CA MET A 177 12.29 36.04 1.89
C MET A 177 12.09 36.97 0.71
N VAL A 178 10.95 36.81 0.01
CA VAL A 178 10.38 37.74 -0.95
C VAL A 178 8.93 38.02 -0.55
N GLY A 179 8.67 39.19 0.03
CA GLY A 179 7.41 39.44 0.70
C GLY A 179 7.18 38.41 1.80
N SER A 180 6.03 37.77 1.79
CA SER A 180 5.69 36.67 2.72
C SER A 180 6.08 35.27 2.22
N ILE A 181 6.87 35.17 1.15
CA ILE A 181 7.30 33.88 0.56
C ILE A 181 8.73 33.55 1.05
N ALA A 182 8.93 32.43 1.73
CA ALA A 182 10.25 31.86 1.97
C ALA A 182 10.74 31.19 0.67
N CYS A 183 11.59 31.89 -0.09
CA CYS A 183 11.85 31.57 -1.49
C CYS A 183 13.16 30.81 -1.74
N ASP A 184 14.10 30.85 -0.79
CA ASP A 184 15.42 30.22 -0.94
C ASP A 184 16.02 29.89 0.42
N PHE A 185 16.90 28.89 0.46
CA PHE A 185 17.45 28.33 1.70
C PHE A 185 18.96 28.09 1.57
N ASP A 186 19.69 28.40 2.62
CA ASP A 186 21.13 28.15 2.71
C ASP A 186 21.39 26.65 2.89
N THR A 187 21.98 26.01 1.89
CA THR A 187 22.29 24.57 1.91
C THR A 187 23.26 24.14 3.02
N ASP A 188 24.07 25.07 3.55
CA ASP A 188 25.03 24.82 4.59
C ASP A 188 24.53 25.17 6.00
N ALA A 189 23.32 25.74 6.10
CA ALA A 189 22.75 26.12 7.37
C ALA A 189 22.51 24.91 8.27
N LYS A 190 22.82 25.07 9.56
CA LYS A 190 22.49 24.10 10.62
C LYS A 190 21.12 24.33 11.24
N LYS A 191 20.53 25.47 10.93
CA LYS A 191 19.23 25.86 11.44
C LYS A 191 18.52 26.76 10.43
N TYR A 192 17.25 26.51 10.24
CA TYR A 192 16.34 27.34 9.49
C TYR A 192 15.25 27.85 10.42
N ILE A 193 14.98 29.15 10.39
CA ILE A 193 13.85 29.73 11.13
C ILE A 193 12.93 30.36 10.09
N ILE A 194 11.77 29.76 9.91
CA ILE A 194 10.74 30.32 9.04
C ILE A 194 10.10 31.49 9.77
N PRO A 195 10.15 32.72 9.22
CA PRO A 195 9.61 33.90 9.87
C PRO A 195 8.10 33.80 10.13
N GLU A 196 7.61 34.55 11.12
CA GLU A 196 6.19 34.56 11.48
C GLU A 196 5.26 35.13 10.39
N ASP A 197 5.79 36.00 9.54
CA ASP A 197 5.08 36.61 8.41
C ASP A 197 5.13 35.78 7.13
N ALA A 198 5.84 34.65 7.12
CA ALA A 198 5.84 33.73 6.00
C ALA A 198 4.46 33.06 5.84
N THR A 199 3.84 33.25 4.67
CA THR A 199 2.58 32.61 4.31
C THR A 199 2.77 31.37 3.44
N THR A 200 3.90 31.29 2.74
CA THR A 200 4.25 30.11 1.95
C THR A 200 5.75 29.90 1.85
N MET A 201 6.14 28.73 1.42
CA MET A 201 7.51 28.32 1.27
C MET A 201 7.70 27.68 -0.10
N ALA A 202 8.74 28.09 -0.83
CA ALA A 202 9.08 27.43 -2.09
C ALA A 202 9.48 25.96 -1.84
N THR A 203 9.13 25.08 -2.76
CA THR A 203 9.65 23.71 -2.74
C THR A 203 11.16 23.75 -2.91
N PHE A 204 11.88 23.03 -2.06
CA PHE A 204 13.34 23.01 -2.07
C PHE A 204 13.84 21.58 -1.85
N TYR A 205 14.93 21.19 -2.53
CA TYR A 205 15.39 19.78 -2.53
C TYR A 205 16.69 19.58 -1.75
N ASP A 206 17.47 20.65 -1.54
CA ASP A 206 18.84 20.55 -1.05
C ASP A 206 19.02 21.07 0.38
N PHE A 207 18.03 20.86 1.25
CA PHE A 207 18.18 21.18 2.67
C PHE A 207 19.29 20.36 3.30
N ASN A 208 20.06 20.99 4.19
CA ASN A 208 20.92 20.23 5.08
C ASN A 208 20.05 19.34 5.98
N ARG A 209 20.16 18.03 5.79
CA ARG A 209 19.33 17.04 6.50
C ARG A 209 19.58 17.00 8.00
N ASP A 210 20.79 17.35 8.43
CA ASP A 210 21.16 17.38 9.85
C ASP A 210 20.79 18.72 10.53
N ALA A 211 20.19 19.65 9.79
CA ALA A 211 19.71 20.90 10.32
C ALA A 211 18.40 20.75 11.07
N THR A 212 18.10 21.70 11.95
CA THR A 212 16.80 21.90 12.58
C THR A 212 16.04 22.98 11.83
N MET A 213 14.81 22.70 11.42
CA MET A 213 13.91 23.72 10.87
C MET A 213 12.85 24.09 11.90
N ILE A 214 12.80 25.37 12.26
CA ILE A 214 11.81 25.94 13.17
C ILE A 214 10.76 26.67 12.36
N ILE A 215 9.49 26.26 12.53
CA ILE A 215 8.34 26.79 11.83
C ILE A 215 7.48 27.53 12.85
N ASN A 216 7.50 28.87 12.79
CA ASN A 216 6.89 29.73 13.80
C ASN A 216 5.43 30.05 13.51
N ARG A 217 4.89 29.66 12.36
CA ARG A 217 3.51 29.95 11.97
C ARG A 217 2.99 29.01 10.88
N ASN A 218 1.73 29.22 10.54
CA ASN A 218 0.84 28.76 9.50
C ASN A 218 1.37 28.78 8.06
N CYS A 219 2.65 28.69 7.87
CA CYS A 219 3.17 28.39 6.56
C CYS A 219 2.59 27.01 6.19
N PRO A 220 1.82 26.89 5.09
CA PRO A 220 1.38 25.60 4.62
C PRO A 220 2.59 24.79 4.18
N PHE A 221 3.34 24.32 5.19
CA PHE A 221 4.51 23.48 5.03
C PHE A 221 4.18 22.29 4.12
N PHE A 222 2.94 21.82 4.21
CA PHE A 222 2.49 20.61 3.55
C PHE A 222 1.95 20.82 2.13
N ALA A 223 1.49 22.00 1.80
CA ALA A 223 1.09 22.33 0.42
C ALA A 223 2.31 22.34 -0.53
N ASN A 224 3.48 22.68 0.00
CA ASN A 224 4.75 22.80 -0.72
C ASN A 224 5.85 21.94 -0.07
N THR A 225 5.53 20.71 0.33
CA THR A 225 6.52 19.86 0.98
C THR A 225 7.78 19.73 0.15
N PRO A 226 8.92 20.14 0.70
CA PRO A 226 10.20 19.79 0.12
C PRO A 226 10.30 18.26 0.08
N TYR A 227 10.72 17.69 -1.04
CA TYR A 227 10.91 16.25 -1.17
C TYR A 227 11.93 15.68 -0.17
N SER A 228 12.71 16.54 0.47
CA SER A 228 13.70 16.15 1.48
C SER A 228 13.92 17.29 2.49
N PRO A 229 12.95 17.54 3.39
CA PRO A 229 13.15 18.53 4.46
C PRO A 229 14.25 18.09 5.41
N PRO A 230 14.75 18.98 6.30
CA PRO A 230 15.57 18.59 7.43
C PRO A 230 14.91 17.48 8.24
N ASN A 231 15.71 16.59 8.81
CA ASN A 231 15.19 15.47 9.60
C ASN A 231 14.50 15.94 10.87
N HIS A 232 14.96 17.05 11.47
CA HIS A 232 14.39 17.59 12.70
C HIS A 232 13.56 18.84 12.43
N LEU A 233 12.26 18.77 12.72
CA LEU A 233 11.29 19.84 12.53
C LEU A 233 10.73 20.29 13.88
N VAL A 234 10.68 21.58 14.14
CA VAL A 234 10.12 22.16 15.36
C VAL A 234 8.97 23.10 14.99
N PHE A 235 7.78 22.77 15.43
CA PHE A 235 6.59 23.60 15.25
C PHE A 235 6.32 24.37 16.54
N THR A 236 6.44 25.69 16.49
CA THR A 236 6.27 26.58 17.66
C THR A 236 4.88 27.20 17.73
N ASN A 237 4.18 27.29 16.61
CA ASN A 237 2.79 27.70 16.53
C ASN A 237 2.04 26.71 15.63
N THR A 238 1.03 26.07 16.16
CA THR A 238 0.33 24.94 15.53
C THR A 238 -1.17 25.17 15.38
N ASP A 239 -1.65 26.39 15.63
CA ASP A 239 -3.09 26.73 15.66
C ASP A 239 -3.86 26.33 14.40
N HIS A 240 -3.17 26.09 13.29
CA HIS A 240 -3.77 25.73 12.00
C HIS A 240 -3.29 24.38 11.46
N MET A 241 -2.58 23.58 12.25
CA MET A 241 -2.30 22.21 11.88
C MET A 241 -3.56 21.39 11.93
N ASP A 242 -3.92 20.81 10.81
CA ASP A 242 -5.01 19.86 10.76
C ASP A 242 -4.53 18.41 10.94
N GLU A 243 -5.46 17.50 10.93
CA GLU A 243 -5.18 16.08 11.08
C GLU A 243 -4.36 15.51 9.91
N GLN A 244 -4.48 16.08 8.72
CA GLN A 244 -3.73 15.64 7.54
C GLN A 244 -2.26 16.05 7.68
N ASP A 245 -2.01 17.24 8.21
CA ASP A 245 -0.67 17.73 8.50
C ASP A 245 0.04 16.83 9.52
N LEU A 246 -0.64 16.49 10.62
CA LEU A 246 -0.11 15.60 11.65
C LEU A 246 0.21 14.20 11.11
N ARG A 247 -0.65 13.66 10.26
CA ARG A 247 -0.39 12.37 9.58
C ARG A 247 0.79 12.44 8.61
N TYR A 248 1.02 13.57 8.00
CA TYR A 248 2.17 13.77 7.15
C TYR A 248 3.47 13.87 7.95
N LEU A 249 3.44 14.57 9.10
CA LEU A 249 4.59 14.78 9.97
C LEU A 249 5.13 13.52 10.64
N LYS A 250 4.32 12.50 10.79
CA LYS A 250 4.70 11.29 11.54
C LYS A 250 5.98 10.61 11.05
N LYS A 251 6.36 10.79 9.78
CA LYS A 251 7.59 10.24 9.18
C LYS A 251 8.86 11.03 9.49
N TYR A 252 8.74 12.20 10.12
CA TYR A 252 9.86 13.06 10.49
C TYR A 252 10.10 13.03 11.99
N ASP A 253 11.30 13.45 12.39
CA ASP A 253 11.57 13.79 13.79
C ASP A 253 10.98 15.17 14.09
N ALA A 254 9.68 15.21 14.32
CA ALA A 254 8.95 16.46 14.54
C ALA A 254 8.67 16.67 16.04
N GLU A 255 9.05 17.82 16.54
CA GLU A 255 8.66 18.34 17.84
C GLU A 255 7.47 19.29 17.67
N ILE A 256 6.35 18.97 18.30
CA ILE A 256 5.17 19.84 18.37
C ILE A 256 5.06 20.31 19.82
N ARG A 257 5.04 21.62 20.03
CA ARG A 257 4.91 22.15 21.39
C ARG A 257 3.52 21.89 21.94
N ASN A 258 3.44 21.57 23.25
CA ASN A 258 2.21 21.12 23.94
C ASN A 258 1.11 22.18 24.10
N ASP A 259 1.20 23.31 23.44
CA ASP A 259 0.23 24.40 23.45
C ASP A 259 -0.82 24.32 22.32
N HIS A 260 -0.79 23.24 21.50
CA HIS A 260 -1.79 23.07 20.46
C HIS A 260 -3.21 23.00 21.03
N PRO A 261 -4.18 23.78 20.49
CA PRO A 261 -5.53 23.85 21.06
C PRO A 261 -6.31 22.54 20.93
N GLU A 262 -6.08 21.76 19.87
CA GLU A 262 -6.91 20.58 19.54
C GLU A 262 -6.21 19.25 19.78
N TYR A 263 -4.87 19.21 19.92
CA TYR A 263 -4.12 17.97 20.02
C TYR A 263 -3.17 17.94 21.22
N THR A 264 -2.82 16.74 21.64
CA THR A 264 -1.78 16.49 22.63
C THR A 264 -0.95 15.28 22.19
N ILE A 265 0.33 15.27 22.55
CA ILE A 265 1.25 14.17 22.22
C ILE A 265 1.68 13.51 23.50
N ILE A 266 1.49 12.21 23.56
CA ILE A 266 1.93 11.37 24.66
C ILE A 266 2.73 10.22 24.05
N ASP A 267 3.99 10.12 24.41
CA ASP A 267 4.88 9.03 24.00
C ASP A 267 4.86 8.75 22.48
N ASP A 268 5.02 9.83 21.69
CA ASP A 268 4.98 9.82 20.22
C ASP A 268 3.62 9.47 19.58
N VAL A 269 2.56 9.37 20.37
CA VAL A 269 1.20 9.20 19.87
C VAL A 269 0.44 10.53 20.03
N VAL A 270 -0.20 10.95 18.95
CA VAL A 270 -0.98 12.20 18.87
C VAL A 270 -2.45 11.88 19.14
N TYR A 271 -2.99 12.51 20.16
CA TYR A 271 -4.38 12.41 20.57
C TYR A 271 -5.12 13.72 20.32
N THR A 272 -6.43 13.66 20.14
CA THR A 272 -7.27 14.85 20.31
C THR A 272 -7.20 15.35 21.76
N LYS A 273 -7.40 16.64 21.98
CA LYS A 273 -7.26 17.27 23.31
C LYS A 273 -8.20 16.67 24.36
N ASP A 274 -9.38 16.20 23.93
CA ASP A 274 -10.36 15.52 24.77
C ASP A 274 -10.02 14.03 24.99
N MET A 275 -8.90 13.55 24.48
CA MET A 275 -8.45 12.16 24.56
C MET A 275 -9.41 11.14 23.92
N SER A 276 -10.37 11.57 23.11
CA SER A 276 -11.35 10.67 22.52
C SER A 276 -10.84 9.91 21.29
N ARG A 277 -9.76 10.41 20.65
CA ARG A 277 -9.29 9.88 19.38
C ARG A 277 -7.76 9.91 19.26
N VAL A 278 -7.19 8.84 18.74
CA VAL A 278 -5.79 8.80 18.25
C VAL A 278 -5.76 9.28 16.81
N VAL A 279 -4.98 10.31 16.54
CA VAL A 279 -4.89 10.98 15.24
C VAL A 279 -3.72 10.46 14.41
N ALA A 280 -2.54 10.32 15.05
CA ALA A 280 -1.32 9.86 14.41
C ALA A 280 -0.36 9.24 15.43
N CYS A 281 0.59 8.45 14.95
CA CYS A 281 1.74 8.00 15.72
C CYS A 281 3.00 8.28 14.91
N PHE A 282 4.03 8.85 15.52
CA PHE A 282 5.30 9.09 14.86
C PHE A 282 6.00 7.76 14.51
N GLU A 283 6.55 7.66 13.30
CA GLU A 283 7.17 6.41 12.80
C GLU A 283 8.43 6.00 13.61
N ARG A 284 9.03 6.93 14.36
CA ARG A 284 10.13 6.65 15.31
C ARG A 284 9.69 5.88 16.55
N LYS A 285 8.38 5.84 16.84
CA LYS A 285 7.84 5.07 17.97
C LYS A 285 8.19 3.60 17.83
N ALA A 286 8.73 3.04 18.89
CA ALA A 286 9.16 1.65 18.92
C ALA A 286 8.62 0.93 20.16
N GLY A 287 8.59 -0.41 20.10
CA GLY A 287 8.19 -1.28 21.19
C GLY A 287 6.68 -1.42 21.33
N ASP A 288 6.25 -1.61 22.56
CA ASP A 288 4.86 -1.85 22.89
C ASP A 288 4.10 -0.54 23.07
N ILE A 289 2.87 -0.51 22.59
CA ILE A 289 1.98 0.64 22.69
C ILE A 289 0.76 0.30 23.55
N VAL A 290 0.51 1.12 24.54
CA VAL A 290 -0.73 1.09 25.31
C VAL A 290 -1.50 2.36 24.98
N ILE A 291 -2.69 2.21 24.39
CA ILE A 291 -3.57 3.35 24.10
C ILE A 291 -4.27 3.77 25.36
N GLU A 292 -4.32 5.09 25.59
CA GLU A 292 -4.91 5.69 26.78
C GLU A 292 -6.41 5.38 26.93
N ASP A 293 -6.85 5.22 28.17
CA ASP A 293 -8.26 5.03 28.48
C ASP A 293 -9.09 6.26 28.05
N GLY A 294 -10.31 6.02 27.56
CA GLY A 294 -11.19 7.07 27.05
C GLY A 294 -11.15 7.25 25.54
N VAL A 295 -10.09 6.76 24.87
CA VAL A 295 -10.01 6.75 23.41
C VAL A 295 -11.14 5.88 22.84
N ARG A 296 -11.91 6.43 21.90
CA ARG A 296 -13.01 5.75 21.21
C ARG A 296 -12.70 5.38 19.78
N GLU A 297 -11.79 6.11 19.16
CA GLU A 297 -11.45 5.93 17.75
C GLU A 297 -9.94 5.98 17.52
N ILE A 298 -9.45 5.03 16.72
CA ILE A 298 -8.14 5.10 16.09
C ILE A 298 -8.36 5.61 14.66
N ALA A 299 -7.81 6.78 14.35
CA ALA A 299 -8.05 7.46 13.08
C ALA A 299 -7.44 6.74 11.88
N ARG A 300 -7.92 7.13 10.70
CA ARG A 300 -7.37 6.67 9.42
C ARG A 300 -5.85 6.85 9.37
N SER A 301 -5.13 5.77 9.03
CA SER A 301 -3.66 5.75 8.90
C SER A 301 -2.87 6.20 10.15
N ALA A 302 -3.47 6.19 11.34
CA ALA A 302 -2.84 6.71 12.55
C ALA A 302 -1.48 6.06 12.83
N PHE A 303 -1.36 4.73 12.75
CA PHE A 303 -0.13 3.97 12.94
C PHE A 303 0.46 3.43 11.63
N SER A 304 -0.09 3.79 10.46
CA SER A 304 0.44 3.28 9.18
C SER A 304 1.94 3.56 9.05
N ASN A 305 2.73 2.57 8.62
CA ASN A 305 4.20 2.60 8.51
C ASN A 305 4.97 2.77 9.83
N CYS A 306 4.34 2.52 10.98
CA CYS A 306 5.06 2.45 12.25
C CYS A 306 5.81 1.11 12.33
N TYR A 307 6.94 1.01 11.61
CA TYR A 307 7.68 -0.26 11.41
C TYR A 307 8.30 -0.83 12.68
N SER A 308 8.45 -0.04 13.75
CA SER A 308 9.18 -0.42 14.96
C SER A 308 8.27 -0.76 16.14
N ILE A 309 6.95 -0.74 15.99
CA ILE A 309 6.03 -1.17 17.04
C ILE A 309 5.92 -2.69 17.07
N ASN A 310 5.85 -3.28 18.29
CA ASN A 310 5.79 -4.72 18.49
C ASN A 310 4.40 -5.21 18.87
N SER A 311 3.74 -4.52 19.78
CA SER A 311 2.40 -4.86 20.23
C SER A 311 1.57 -3.62 20.50
N VAL A 312 0.23 -3.78 20.42
CA VAL A 312 -0.72 -2.70 20.69
C VAL A 312 -1.80 -3.21 21.61
N TRP A 313 -2.06 -2.51 22.73
CA TRP A 313 -3.17 -2.72 23.64
C TRP A 313 -4.20 -1.62 23.48
N LEU A 314 -5.40 -2.00 23.06
CA LEU A 314 -6.53 -1.10 22.92
C LEU A 314 -7.44 -1.21 24.16
N PRO A 315 -7.80 -0.10 24.82
CA PRO A 315 -8.72 -0.13 25.97
C PRO A 315 -10.15 -0.50 25.54
N ASP A 316 -10.96 -0.90 26.51
CA ASP A 316 -12.37 -1.24 26.29
C ASP A 316 -13.21 -0.04 25.77
N SER A 317 -12.71 1.18 25.87
CA SER A 317 -13.37 2.39 25.33
C SER A 317 -13.32 2.51 23.82
N VAL A 318 -12.37 1.81 23.12
CA VAL A 318 -12.25 1.88 21.66
C VAL A 318 -13.41 1.16 21.00
N GLU A 319 -14.13 1.90 20.15
CA GLU A 319 -15.26 1.40 19.37
C GLU A 319 -14.96 1.26 17.88
N LYS A 320 -14.07 2.10 17.34
CA LYS A 320 -13.75 2.14 15.93
C LYS A 320 -12.24 2.18 15.67
N ILE A 321 -11.80 1.37 14.74
CA ILE A 321 -10.47 1.43 14.14
C ILE A 321 -10.68 1.72 12.65
N ASP A 322 -10.18 2.87 12.17
CA ASP A 322 -10.49 3.36 10.84
C ASP A 322 -9.59 2.74 9.75
N GLU A 323 -9.81 3.12 8.49
CA GLU A 323 -9.09 2.59 7.35
C GLU A 323 -7.57 2.79 7.46
N PHE A 324 -6.79 1.77 7.09
CA PHE A 324 -5.32 1.79 7.09
C PHE A 324 -4.68 2.08 8.45
N ALA A 325 -5.42 2.00 9.55
CA ALA A 325 -4.95 2.47 10.86
C ALA A 325 -3.60 1.87 11.26
N PHE A 326 -3.36 0.60 11.02
CA PHE A 326 -2.11 -0.12 11.28
C PHE A 326 -1.46 -0.67 10.00
N ASN A 327 -1.81 -0.14 8.82
CA ASN A 327 -1.27 -0.64 7.55
C ASN A 327 0.27 -0.58 7.51
N ASP A 328 0.91 -1.68 7.10
CA ASP A 328 2.36 -1.82 6.99
C ASP A 328 3.13 -1.58 8.31
N CYS A 329 2.57 -1.96 9.45
CA CYS A 329 3.31 -2.06 10.72
C CYS A 329 4.13 -3.35 10.74
N ALA A 330 5.22 -3.39 9.96
CA ALA A 330 5.89 -4.63 9.59
C ALA A 330 6.37 -5.50 10.76
N ASN A 331 6.67 -4.92 11.93
CA ASN A 331 7.11 -5.65 13.12
C ASN A 331 5.99 -5.88 14.15
N LEU A 332 4.76 -5.49 13.87
CA LEU A 332 3.64 -5.73 14.76
C LEU A 332 3.38 -7.23 14.88
N CYS A 333 3.64 -7.78 16.07
CA CYS A 333 3.50 -9.20 16.38
C CYS A 333 2.13 -9.55 16.97
N SER A 334 1.55 -8.63 17.74
CA SER A 334 0.26 -8.85 18.41
C SER A 334 -0.56 -7.57 18.54
N ILE A 335 -1.88 -7.74 18.49
CA ILE A 335 -2.84 -6.69 18.82
C ILE A 335 -3.87 -7.23 19.80
N HIS A 336 -4.09 -6.49 20.89
CA HIS A 336 -5.05 -6.79 21.95
C HIS A 336 -6.23 -5.84 21.84
N PHE A 337 -7.35 -6.34 21.34
CA PHE A 337 -8.56 -5.55 21.16
C PHE A 337 -9.31 -5.34 22.47
N GLY A 338 -9.80 -4.12 22.70
CA GLY A 338 -10.83 -3.86 23.70
C GLY A 338 -12.15 -4.55 23.34
N LYS A 339 -12.95 -4.86 24.35
CA LYS A 339 -14.21 -5.64 24.20
C LYS A 339 -15.28 -4.95 23.35
N ASN A 340 -15.20 -3.63 23.21
CA ASN A 340 -16.24 -2.83 22.56
C ASN A 340 -15.91 -2.41 21.12
N VAL A 341 -14.81 -2.91 20.53
CA VAL A 341 -14.48 -2.62 19.13
C VAL A 341 -15.58 -3.19 18.23
N LYS A 342 -16.25 -2.32 17.49
CA LYS A 342 -17.40 -2.64 16.62
C LYS A 342 -17.03 -2.62 15.15
N GLN A 343 -16.00 -1.86 14.80
CA GLN A 343 -15.62 -1.61 13.42
C GLN A 343 -14.09 -1.67 13.23
N ILE A 344 -13.67 -2.44 12.23
CA ILE A 344 -12.31 -2.45 11.67
C ILE A 344 -12.41 -1.96 10.23
N GLY A 345 -11.68 -0.90 9.89
CA GLY A 345 -11.69 -0.29 8.58
C GLY A 345 -10.97 -1.13 7.51
N ARG A 346 -11.15 -0.73 6.25
CA ARG A 346 -10.48 -1.32 5.10
C ARG A 346 -8.96 -1.27 5.27
N SER A 347 -8.28 -2.37 4.91
CA SER A 347 -6.81 -2.46 4.94
C SER A 347 -6.17 -2.12 6.30
N CYS A 348 -6.91 -2.31 7.39
CA CYS A 348 -6.50 -1.85 8.73
C CYS A 348 -5.16 -2.46 9.17
N PHE A 349 -4.95 -3.76 8.98
CA PHE A 349 -3.74 -4.52 9.31
C PHE A 349 -3.04 -5.07 8.06
N ARG A 350 -3.22 -4.42 6.92
CA ARG A 350 -2.62 -4.88 5.67
C ARG A 350 -1.10 -4.75 5.74
N GLY A 351 -0.39 -5.85 5.44
CA GLY A 351 1.08 -5.84 5.39
C GLY A 351 1.78 -6.02 6.73
N ASP A 352 1.06 -6.37 7.80
CA ASP A 352 1.63 -6.65 9.12
C ASP A 352 2.25 -8.05 9.12
N LYS A 353 3.49 -8.11 8.64
CA LYS A 353 4.16 -9.36 8.27
C LYS A 353 4.54 -10.24 9.44
N HIS A 354 4.63 -9.70 10.67
CA HIS A 354 4.98 -10.43 11.87
C HIS A 354 3.79 -10.71 12.80
N LEU A 355 2.58 -10.32 12.40
CA LEU A 355 1.37 -10.66 13.16
C LEU A 355 1.14 -12.17 13.12
N THR A 356 1.31 -12.84 14.26
CA THR A 356 1.28 -14.31 14.35
C THR A 356 -0.07 -14.87 14.76
N GLU A 357 -0.72 -14.21 15.72
CA GLU A 357 -2.04 -14.61 16.20
C GLU A 357 -2.86 -13.40 16.58
N THR A 358 -4.17 -13.50 16.42
CA THR A 358 -5.08 -12.48 16.91
C THR A 358 -6.48 -13.05 17.19
N GLU A 359 -7.17 -12.42 18.15
CA GLU A 359 -8.53 -12.76 18.53
C GLU A 359 -9.45 -11.54 18.31
N LEU A 360 -10.41 -11.67 17.41
CA LEU A 360 -11.36 -10.61 17.08
C LEU A 360 -12.57 -10.64 18.02
N PRO A 361 -12.93 -9.51 18.67
CA PRO A 361 -14.11 -9.47 19.51
C PRO A 361 -15.40 -9.65 18.69
N GLY A 362 -16.37 -10.34 19.22
CA GLY A 362 -17.65 -10.63 18.57
C GLY A 362 -18.56 -9.42 18.35
N THR A 363 -18.17 -8.27 18.85
CA THR A 363 -18.81 -6.98 18.56
C THR A 363 -18.59 -6.51 17.13
N ILE A 364 -17.52 -6.99 16.46
CA ILE A 364 -17.23 -6.73 15.05
C ILE A 364 -18.17 -7.57 14.20
N LYS A 365 -19.14 -6.91 13.54
CA LYS A 365 -20.15 -7.61 12.72
C LYS A 365 -19.65 -8.02 11.36
N GLU A 366 -18.70 -7.27 10.82
CA GLU A 366 -18.15 -7.49 9.48
C GLU A 366 -16.64 -7.27 9.46
N LEU A 367 -15.90 -8.19 8.82
CA LEU A 367 -14.54 -7.97 8.41
C LEU A 367 -14.50 -7.34 7.02
N THR A 368 -13.94 -6.15 6.93
CA THR A 368 -13.88 -5.35 5.72
C THR A 368 -12.80 -5.83 4.74
N SER A 369 -12.82 -5.28 3.51
CA SER A 369 -11.84 -5.63 2.47
C SER A 369 -10.40 -5.35 2.90
N TYR A 370 -9.51 -6.29 2.60
CA TYR A 370 -8.06 -6.23 2.87
C TYR A 370 -7.67 -6.02 4.33
N SER A 371 -8.59 -6.19 5.29
CA SER A 371 -8.34 -5.89 6.71
C SER A 371 -7.12 -6.61 7.28
N PHE A 372 -6.82 -7.85 6.84
CA PHE A 372 -5.64 -8.64 7.19
C PHE A 372 -4.88 -9.13 5.95
N ALA A 373 -4.91 -8.36 4.85
CA ALA A 373 -4.22 -8.78 3.63
C ALA A 373 -2.69 -8.73 3.81
N TYR A 374 -1.99 -9.71 3.23
CA TYR A 374 -0.53 -9.82 3.31
C TYR A 374 0.07 -9.97 4.72
N CYS A 375 -0.71 -10.43 5.70
CA CYS A 375 -0.22 -10.85 7.01
C CYS A 375 0.37 -12.26 6.88
N ILE A 376 1.61 -12.37 6.40
CA ILE A 376 2.18 -13.64 5.91
C ILE A 376 2.55 -14.64 7.00
N THR A 377 2.58 -14.23 8.27
CA THR A 377 2.88 -15.09 9.43
C THR A 377 1.67 -15.26 10.36
N LEU A 378 0.47 -14.96 9.91
CA LEU A 378 -0.73 -15.10 10.73
C LEU A 378 -1.13 -16.58 10.86
N ASP A 379 -0.54 -17.27 11.84
CA ASP A 379 -0.74 -18.71 12.03
C ASP A 379 -2.12 -19.04 12.58
N SER A 380 -2.66 -18.18 13.45
CA SER A 380 -3.94 -18.42 14.10
C SER A 380 -4.81 -17.15 14.14
N LEU A 381 -6.06 -17.31 13.69
CA LEU A 381 -7.07 -16.26 13.79
C LEU A 381 -8.33 -16.83 14.45
N LYS A 382 -8.71 -16.23 15.59
CA LYS A 382 -9.95 -16.55 16.27
C LYS A 382 -10.96 -15.43 16.08
N ILE A 383 -12.09 -15.77 15.47
CA ILE A 383 -13.22 -14.87 15.29
C ILE A 383 -14.28 -15.27 16.32
N ASN A 384 -14.64 -14.35 17.22
CA ASN A 384 -15.60 -14.63 18.28
C ASN A 384 -17.06 -14.52 17.81
N GLU A 385 -17.96 -15.09 18.62
CA GLU A 385 -19.39 -15.09 18.36
C GLU A 385 -19.95 -13.68 18.20
N GLY A 386 -20.72 -13.49 17.12
CA GLY A 386 -21.36 -12.23 16.78
C GLY A 386 -20.92 -11.65 15.43
N THR A 387 -19.77 -12.06 14.89
CA THR A 387 -19.37 -11.71 13.51
C THR A 387 -20.27 -12.45 12.52
N GLN A 388 -20.80 -11.73 11.54
CA GLN A 388 -21.82 -12.20 10.61
C GLN A 388 -21.33 -12.36 9.17
N SER A 389 -20.36 -11.52 8.78
CA SER A 389 -19.82 -11.53 7.42
C SER A 389 -18.32 -11.26 7.38
N ILE A 390 -17.67 -11.80 6.34
CA ILE A 390 -16.26 -11.60 6.03
C ILE A 390 -16.18 -11.18 4.56
N HIS A 391 -15.56 -10.02 4.30
CA HIS A 391 -15.33 -9.58 2.93
C HIS A 391 -14.39 -10.55 2.20
N PRO A 392 -14.63 -10.84 0.92
CA PRO A 392 -13.84 -11.79 0.11
C PRO A 392 -12.33 -11.59 0.18
N ASP A 393 -11.90 -10.34 0.14
CA ASP A 393 -10.49 -10.00 0.11
C ASP A 393 -9.92 -9.69 1.51
N ALA A 394 -10.67 -9.94 2.59
CA ALA A 394 -10.20 -9.61 3.95
C ALA A 394 -8.83 -10.20 4.25
N PHE A 395 -8.55 -11.42 3.75
CA PHE A 395 -7.29 -12.15 3.95
C PHE A 395 -6.49 -12.31 2.65
N PHE A 396 -6.62 -11.39 1.71
CA PHE A 396 -5.91 -11.49 0.42
C PHE A 396 -4.39 -11.61 0.63
N GLY A 397 -3.78 -12.66 0.06
CA GLY A 397 -2.34 -12.89 0.19
C GLY A 397 -1.88 -13.37 1.57
N THR A 398 -2.80 -13.64 2.50
CA THR A 398 -2.53 -14.19 3.84
C THR A 398 -2.78 -15.69 3.83
N TYR A 399 -1.94 -16.44 4.57
CA TYR A 399 -2.16 -17.85 4.86
C TYR A 399 -2.39 -18.00 6.37
N ILE A 400 -3.49 -18.61 6.75
CA ILE A 400 -3.87 -18.84 8.14
C ILE A 400 -3.79 -20.35 8.40
N GLU A 401 -2.87 -20.82 9.24
CA GLU A 401 -2.80 -22.25 9.53
C GLU A 401 -4.11 -22.72 10.15
N LYS A 402 -4.60 -21.97 11.15
CA LYS A 402 -5.81 -22.35 11.90
C LYS A 402 -6.80 -21.19 12.01
N LEU A 403 -7.95 -21.33 11.35
CA LEU A 403 -9.03 -20.34 11.36
C LEU A 403 -10.18 -20.82 12.26
N PHE A 404 -10.42 -20.10 13.35
CA PHE A 404 -11.54 -20.35 14.25
C PHE A 404 -12.75 -19.50 13.84
N ILE A 405 -13.87 -20.17 13.56
CA ILE A 405 -15.09 -19.55 13.00
C ILE A 405 -16.24 -19.68 13.99
N PRO A 406 -16.95 -18.57 14.29
CA PRO A 406 -18.10 -18.59 15.19
C PRO A 406 -19.35 -19.16 14.54
N SER A 407 -20.33 -19.57 15.35
CA SER A 407 -21.63 -20.05 14.88
C SER A 407 -22.50 -18.96 14.23
N SER A 408 -22.21 -17.70 14.53
CA SER A 408 -22.86 -16.53 13.94
C SER A 408 -22.54 -16.34 12.45
N LEU A 409 -21.40 -16.84 11.97
CA LEU A 409 -21.04 -16.81 10.56
C LEU A 409 -21.78 -17.95 9.81
N LYS A 410 -22.82 -17.61 9.08
CA LYS A 410 -23.69 -18.59 8.41
C LYS A 410 -23.21 -18.99 7.02
N SER A 411 -22.50 -18.13 6.33
CA SER A 411 -22.09 -18.33 4.95
C SER A 411 -20.82 -17.54 4.62
N PHE A 412 -20.00 -18.08 3.75
CA PHE A 412 -18.92 -17.39 3.04
C PHE A 412 -19.40 -16.82 1.69
N ARG A 413 -20.73 -16.70 1.49
CA ARG A 413 -21.31 -16.10 0.30
C ARG A 413 -20.74 -14.74 0.02
N GLU A 414 -20.59 -14.43 -1.24
CA GLU A 414 -20.05 -13.17 -1.72
C GLU A 414 -18.55 -12.95 -1.43
N LEU A 415 -17.83 -14.00 -1.05
CA LEU A 415 -16.40 -13.97 -1.20
C LEU A 415 -16.13 -13.81 -2.69
N GLY A 416 -15.69 -12.63 -3.15
CA GLY A 416 -15.44 -12.31 -4.56
C GLY A 416 -14.44 -13.28 -5.23
N ALA A 417 -13.55 -12.79 -6.06
CA ALA A 417 -12.51 -13.64 -6.66
C ALA A 417 -11.47 -14.16 -5.66
N GLY A 418 -11.51 -13.73 -4.39
CA GLY A 418 -10.60 -14.12 -3.33
C GLY A 418 -11.00 -15.43 -2.64
N GLU A 419 -10.00 -16.21 -2.26
CA GLU A 419 -10.10 -17.46 -1.55
C GLU A 419 -9.34 -17.34 -0.22
N ILE A 420 -9.99 -17.72 0.90
CA ILE A 420 -9.29 -17.71 2.20
C ILE A 420 -8.31 -18.89 2.23
N ARG A 421 -7.04 -18.59 2.27
CA ARG A 421 -5.96 -19.58 2.31
C ARG A 421 -5.77 -20.03 3.75
N THR A 422 -6.28 -21.22 4.08
CA THR A 422 -6.16 -21.81 5.41
C THR A 422 -5.96 -23.31 5.32
N GLN A 423 -5.30 -23.89 6.34
CA GLN A 423 -5.12 -25.33 6.43
C GLN A 423 -6.26 -25.98 7.22
N GLU A 424 -6.61 -25.40 8.38
CA GLU A 424 -7.63 -25.95 9.26
C GLU A 424 -8.71 -24.89 9.54
N ILE A 425 -9.96 -25.35 9.51
CA ILE A 425 -11.11 -24.58 10.01
C ILE A 425 -11.59 -25.25 11.29
N VAL A 426 -11.71 -24.48 12.35
CA VAL A 426 -12.21 -24.92 13.65
C VAL A 426 -13.54 -24.21 13.92
N LEU A 427 -14.60 -25.00 14.08
CA LEU A 427 -15.95 -24.52 14.32
C LEU A 427 -16.35 -24.68 15.78
N ALA A 428 -17.04 -23.70 16.33
CA ALA A 428 -17.61 -23.74 17.67
C ALA A 428 -18.83 -24.67 17.79
N THR A 429 -19.45 -25.00 16.66
CA THR A 429 -20.67 -25.82 16.58
C THR A 429 -20.55 -26.91 15.52
N GLU A 430 -21.56 -27.82 15.48
CA GLU A 430 -21.67 -28.84 14.42
C GLU A 430 -22.17 -28.29 13.10
N ASP A 431 -22.70 -27.07 13.08
CA ASP A 431 -23.21 -26.42 11.87
C ASP A 431 -22.04 -25.86 11.07
N ILE A 432 -21.85 -26.38 9.87
CA ILE A 432 -20.81 -25.96 8.93
C ILE A 432 -21.37 -24.82 8.08
N PRO A 433 -20.69 -23.67 7.99
CA PRO A 433 -21.13 -22.54 7.14
C PRO A 433 -21.29 -22.97 5.68
N GLU A 434 -22.28 -22.41 4.98
CA GLU A 434 -22.46 -22.62 3.54
C GLU A 434 -21.19 -22.19 2.78
N ASP A 435 -20.91 -22.95 1.71
CA ASP A 435 -19.82 -22.66 0.78
C ASP A 435 -18.40 -22.62 1.37
N VAL A 436 -18.21 -23.15 2.60
CA VAL A 436 -16.91 -23.18 3.28
C VAL A 436 -15.82 -23.86 2.44
N PHE A 437 -16.14 -24.99 1.80
CA PHE A 437 -15.17 -25.72 0.97
C PHE A 437 -14.85 -24.98 -0.32
N ILE A 438 -15.80 -24.26 -0.91
CA ILE A 438 -15.60 -23.51 -2.16
C ILE A 438 -14.77 -22.25 -1.93
N ASN A 439 -14.96 -21.60 -0.79
CA ASN A 439 -14.37 -20.31 -0.50
C ASN A 439 -13.09 -20.37 0.33
N THR A 440 -12.62 -21.57 0.68
CA THR A 440 -11.37 -21.75 1.45
C THR A 440 -10.48 -22.82 0.84
N THR A 441 -9.19 -22.82 1.18
CA THR A 441 -8.26 -23.89 0.81
C THR A 441 -8.15 -24.97 1.87
N ALA A 442 -9.02 -24.95 2.88
CA ALA A 442 -8.93 -25.85 4.01
C ALA A 442 -8.86 -27.33 3.59
N THR A 443 -7.95 -28.06 4.22
CA THR A 443 -7.84 -29.51 4.07
C THR A 443 -8.46 -30.25 5.24
N LYS A 444 -8.93 -29.51 6.26
CA LYS A 444 -9.51 -30.08 7.47
C LYS A 444 -10.54 -29.15 8.09
N ILE A 445 -11.69 -29.70 8.45
CA ILE A 445 -12.70 -29.02 9.28
C ILE A 445 -12.82 -29.78 10.59
N ILE A 446 -12.78 -29.06 11.69
CA ILE A 446 -12.90 -29.59 13.06
C ILE A 446 -14.15 -28.99 13.67
N THR A 447 -15.08 -29.84 14.06
CA THR A 447 -16.27 -29.48 14.86
C THR A 447 -16.10 -30.04 16.29
N PRO A 448 -16.97 -29.73 17.24
CA PRO A 448 -16.87 -30.29 18.61
C PRO A 448 -16.85 -31.81 18.67
N SER A 449 -17.57 -32.50 17.77
CA SER A 449 -17.68 -33.96 17.82
C SER A 449 -16.93 -34.71 16.73
N ARG A 450 -16.47 -34.04 15.65
CA ARG A 450 -15.89 -34.72 14.49
C ARG A 450 -14.81 -33.92 13.79
N VAL A 451 -14.00 -34.63 13.04
CA VAL A 451 -13.00 -34.07 12.12
C VAL A 451 -13.30 -34.53 10.70
N ILE A 452 -13.38 -33.62 9.77
CA ILE A 452 -13.60 -33.87 8.36
C ILE A 452 -12.33 -33.50 7.59
N TRP A 453 -11.72 -34.47 6.93
CA TRP A 453 -10.65 -34.21 5.97
C TRP A 453 -11.23 -33.82 4.63
N LEU A 454 -10.65 -32.83 4.00
CA LEU A 454 -11.07 -32.28 2.71
C LEU A 454 -10.00 -32.56 1.65
N PRO A 455 -10.39 -32.95 0.44
CA PRO A 455 -9.44 -33.13 -0.66
C PRO A 455 -8.88 -31.78 -1.13
N LEU A 456 -7.64 -31.80 -1.65
CA LEU A 456 -7.01 -30.62 -2.25
C LEU A 456 -7.82 -30.13 -3.46
N ARG A 457 -8.32 -28.94 -3.39
CA ARG A 457 -9.18 -28.32 -4.42
C ARG A 457 -8.50 -28.20 -5.77
N GLU A 458 -7.18 -27.93 -5.76
CA GLU A 458 -6.38 -27.76 -6.98
C GLU A 458 -6.38 -29.03 -7.86
N LEU A 459 -6.55 -30.19 -7.23
CA LEU A 459 -6.59 -31.49 -7.91
C LEU A 459 -8.00 -31.92 -8.33
N MET A 460 -9.01 -31.04 -8.17
CA MET A 460 -10.42 -31.38 -8.42
C MET A 460 -11.00 -30.60 -9.60
N THR A 461 -11.93 -31.24 -10.32
CA THR A 461 -12.76 -30.55 -11.31
C THR A 461 -13.82 -29.68 -10.62
N GLN A 462 -14.32 -28.64 -11.29
CA GLN A 462 -15.38 -27.77 -10.73
C GLN A 462 -16.64 -28.55 -10.30
N PRO A 463 -17.19 -29.50 -11.09
CA PRO A 463 -18.33 -30.31 -10.63
C PRO A 463 -18.02 -31.11 -9.35
N ALA A 464 -16.77 -31.62 -9.21
CA ALA A 464 -16.37 -32.35 -8.01
C ALA A 464 -16.30 -31.43 -6.79
N LYS A 465 -15.80 -30.20 -6.93
CA LYS A 465 -15.76 -29.19 -5.86
C LYS A 465 -17.16 -28.88 -5.33
N TRP A 466 -18.11 -28.63 -6.21
CA TRP A 466 -19.51 -28.38 -5.84
C TRP A 466 -20.15 -29.59 -5.13
N LYS A 467 -19.87 -30.79 -5.61
CA LYS A 467 -20.39 -32.00 -4.98
C LYS A 467 -19.81 -32.20 -3.57
N VAL A 468 -18.51 -32.01 -3.38
CA VAL A 468 -17.89 -32.09 -2.05
C VAL A 468 -18.44 -31.02 -1.11
N ASN A 469 -18.59 -29.78 -1.58
CA ASN A 469 -19.19 -28.73 -0.79
C ASN A 469 -20.61 -29.08 -0.32
N HIS A 470 -21.42 -29.60 -1.22
CA HIS A 470 -22.77 -30.09 -0.88
C HIS A 470 -22.74 -31.21 0.14
N LEU A 471 -21.88 -32.22 -0.04
CA LEU A 471 -21.71 -33.31 0.90
C LEU A 471 -21.29 -32.86 2.28
N VAL A 472 -20.33 -31.95 2.38
CA VAL A 472 -19.85 -31.38 3.64
C VAL A 472 -20.95 -30.63 4.38
N ASN A 473 -21.77 -29.88 3.65
CA ASN A 473 -22.84 -29.05 4.22
C ASN A 473 -24.15 -29.83 4.54
N SER A 474 -24.44 -30.88 3.78
CA SER A 474 -25.70 -31.65 3.96
C SER A 474 -25.68 -32.62 5.14
N GLN A 475 -24.57 -32.77 5.82
CA GLN A 475 -24.40 -33.78 6.86
C GLN A 475 -24.93 -33.37 8.23
N ARG A 476 -26.20 -33.60 8.44
CA ARG A 476 -26.78 -33.58 9.79
C ARG A 476 -27.00 -34.95 10.42
N ASN A 477 -27.20 -36.03 9.65
CA ASN A 477 -27.64 -37.34 10.21
C ASN A 477 -27.28 -38.57 9.36
N GLY A 478 -26.13 -38.67 8.73
CA GLY A 478 -25.89 -39.87 7.92
C GLY A 478 -24.44 -40.15 7.53
N GLU A 479 -24.22 -41.35 6.99
CA GLU A 479 -22.93 -41.75 6.44
C GLU A 479 -22.58 -40.87 5.23
N MET A 480 -21.48 -40.16 5.28
CA MET A 480 -20.97 -39.37 4.17
C MET A 480 -20.38 -40.30 3.12
N GLU A 481 -20.70 -40.05 1.85
CA GLU A 481 -19.98 -40.67 0.74
C GLU A 481 -18.48 -40.35 0.90
N PRO A 482 -17.58 -41.36 0.80
CA PRO A 482 -16.16 -41.12 0.98
C PRO A 482 -15.59 -40.07 0.02
N LEU A 483 -14.96 -39.06 0.57
CA LEU A 483 -14.44 -37.92 -0.20
C LEU A 483 -13.24 -38.29 -1.08
N TYR A 484 -12.49 -39.34 -0.78
CA TYR A 484 -11.42 -39.83 -1.65
C TYR A 484 -11.87 -40.10 -3.07
N LYS A 485 -13.15 -40.40 -3.30
CA LYS A 485 -13.72 -40.62 -4.62
C LYS A 485 -13.61 -39.39 -5.53
N PHE A 486 -13.60 -38.22 -4.93
CA PHE A 486 -13.55 -36.93 -5.63
C PHE A 486 -12.12 -36.41 -5.83
N CYS A 487 -11.12 -37.09 -5.24
CA CYS A 487 -9.71 -36.76 -5.50
C CYS A 487 -9.38 -37.10 -6.96
N GLY A 488 -9.11 -36.08 -7.78
CA GLY A 488 -8.75 -36.19 -9.19
C GLY A 488 -7.25 -36.19 -9.42
N GLY A 489 -6.83 -36.56 -10.63
CA GLY A 489 -5.50 -36.30 -11.20
C GLY A 489 -4.33 -37.12 -10.65
N ASP A 490 -4.10 -37.13 -9.35
CA ASP A 490 -2.98 -37.83 -8.72
C ASP A 490 -3.43 -39.09 -7.95
N VAL A 491 -3.05 -40.24 -8.48
CA VAL A 491 -3.40 -41.54 -7.87
C VAL A 491 -2.69 -41.74 -6.52
N GLN A 492 -1.48 -41.20 -6.32
CA GLN A 492 -0.76 -41.30 -5.05
C GLN A 492 -1.43 -40.47 -3.99
N TYR A 493 -1.78 -39.24 -4.33
CA TYR A 493 -2.55 -38.35 -3.46
C TYR A 493 -3.90 -38.98 -3.08
N LYS A 494 -4.66 -39.52 -4.02
CA LYS A 494 -5.93 -40.21 -3.75
C LYS A 494 -5.80 -41.33 -2.73
N ARG A 495 -4.74 -42.16 -2.82
CA ARG A 495 -4.45 -43.25 -1.87
C ARG A 495 -4.12 -42.72 -0.50
N TYR A 496 -3.28 -41.69 -0.43
CA TYR A 496 -2.88 -41.05 0.80
C TYR A 496 -4.07 -40.36 1.49
N PHE A 497 -4.90 -39.67 0.71
CA PHE A 497 -6.13 -39.07 1.22
C PHE A 497 -7.08 -40.12 1.81
N ALA A 498 -7.35 -41.20 1.11
CA ALA A 498 -8.21 -42.28 1.59
C ALA A 498 -7.70 -42.90 2.90
N PHE A 499 -6.38 -42.98 3.07
CA PHE A 499 -5.77 -43.47 4.28
C PHE A 499 -6.05 -42.55 5.48
N HIS A 500 -5.89 -41.26 5.34
CA HIS A 500 -6.19 -40.29 6.40
C HIS A 500 -7.71 -40.16 6.65
N GLU A 501 -8.53 -40.20 5.61
CA GLU A 501 -9.98 -40.21 5.75
C GLU A 501 -10.46 -41.43 6.53
N TYR A 502 -9.90 -42.62 6.26
CA TYR A 502 -10.24 -43.84 6.97
C TYR A 502 -9.86 -43.79 8.46
N ALA A 503 -8.76 -43.14 8.80
CA ALA A 503 -8.34 -42.96 10.20
C ALA A 503 -9.43 -42.29 11.05
N ILE A 504 -10.25 -41.48 10.43
CA ILE A 504 -11.29 -40.69 11.10
C ILE A 504 -12.67 -41.33 10.90
N SER A 505 -13.01 -41.65 9.65
CA SER A 505 -14.38 -42.06 9.27
C SER A 505 -14.66 -43.54 9.55
N GLN A 506 -13.65 -44.43 9.55
CA GLN A 506 -13.75 -45.89 9.68
C GLN A 506 -14.73 -46.51 8.69
N GLN A 507 -15.02 -45.87 7.57
CA GLN A 507 -16.03 -46.32 6.59
C GLN A 507 -15.59 -47.60 5.89
N GLU A 508 -16.52 -48.58 5.76
CA GLU A 508 -16.22 -49.89 5.13
C GLU A 508 -15.85 -49.73 3.64
N GLU A 509 -16.42 -48.76 2.94
CA GLU A 509 -16.08 -48.50 1.55
C GLU A 509 -14.62 -48.00 1.39
N THR A 510 -14.18 -47.08 2.25
CA THR A 510 -12.81 -46.58 2.27
C THR A 510 -11.85 -47.71 2.66
N LYS A 511 -12.24 -48.54 3.61
CA LYS A 511 -11.50 -49.78 4.01
C LYS A 511 -11.32 -50.74 2.83
N ALA A 512 -12.39 -51.00 2.09
CA ALA A 512 -12.35 -51.84 0.88
C ALA A 512 -11.40 -51.28 -0.19
N TYR A 513 -11.42 -49.99 -0.41
CA TYR A 513 -10.47 -49.32 -1.28
C TYR A 513 -9.02 -49.49 -0.81
N LEU A 514 -8.75 -49.22 0.46
CA LEU A 514 -7.41 -49.33 1.06
C LEU A 514 -6.89 -50.79 1.01
N LYS A 515 -7.74 -51.82 1.21
CA LYS A 515 -7.37 -53.19 1.00
C LYS A 515 -6.81 -53.45 -0.40
N ARG A 516 -7.44 -52.85 -1.42
CA ARG A 516 -7.06 -53.01 -2.84
C ARG A 516 -5.75 -52.27 -3.18
N VAL A 517 -5.51 -51.07 -2.61
CA VAL A 517 -4.39 -50.21 -2.98
C VAL A 517 -3.27 -50.17 -1.96
N GLY A 518 -3.42 -50.85 -0.81
CA GLY A 518 -2.56 -50.75 0.36
C GLY A 518 -1.10 -51.10 0.12
N LYS A 519 -0.81 -52.06 -0.80
CA LYS A 519 0.57 -52.36 -1.20
C LYS A 519 1.25 -51.11 -1.78
N ASN A 520 0.62 -50.51 -2.78
CA ASN A 520 1.21 -49.33 -3.47
C ASN A 520 1.30 -48.11 -2.52
N LEU A 521 0.34 -47.98 -1.61
CA LEU A 521 0.38 -46.95 -0.58
C LEU A 521 1.58 -47.18 0.36
N ALA A 522 1.76 -48.39 0.87
CA ALA A 522 2.90 -48.74 1.75
C ALA A 522 4.25 -48.50 1.05
N GLU A 523 4.38 -48.90 -0.22
CA GLU A 523 5.61 -48.69 -0.99
C GLU A 523 5.91 -47.18 -1.15
N ASN A 524 4.89 -46.34 -1.34
CA ASN A 524 5.07 -44.89 -1.40
C ASN A 524 5.50 -44.31 -0.02
N LEU A 525 4.82 -44.71 1.06
CA LEU A 525 5.19 -44.30 2.43
C LEU A 525 6.63 -44.65 2.79
N ILE A 526 7.09 -45.83 2.37
CA ILE A 526 8.49 -46.26 2.55
C ILE A 526 9.43 -45.35 1.76
N LYS A 527 9.12 -45.09 0.48
CA LYS A 527 9.91 -44.23 -0.40
C LYS A 527 10.04 -42.82 0.16
N GLU A 528 8.95 -42.27 0.70
CA GLU A 528 8.87 -40.93 1.27
C GLU A 528 9.41 -40.85 2.71
N GLY A 529 9.74 -41.99 3.34
CA GLY A 529 10.24 -42.01 4.70
C GLY A 529 9.20 -41.75 5.79
N LYS A 530 7.89 -41.96 5.50
CA LYS A 530 6.77 -41.70 6.41
C LYS A 530 6.54 -42.90 7.36
N GLU A 531 7.34 -42.99 8.38
CA GLU A 531 7.36 -44.16 9.31
C GLU A 531 6.07 -44.26 10.13
N ASP A 532 5.60 -43.17 10.70
CA ASP A 532 4.37 -43.12 11.51
C ASP A 532 3.13 -43.49 10.70
N ASP A 533 3.02 -43.02 9.48
CA ASP A 533 1.90 -43.33 8.60
C ASP A 533 1.93 -44.81 8.19
N LEU A 534 3.11 -45.38 7.94
CA LEU A 534 3.23 -46.78 7.65
C LEU A 534 2.86 -47.65 8.89
N ALA A 535 3.27 -47.23 10.08
CA ALA A 535 2.88 -47.91 11.32
C ALA A 535 1.36 -47.90 11.55
N LYS A 536 0.71 -46.75 11.32
CA LYS A 536 -0.75 -46.63 11.36
C LYS A 536 -1.45 -47.48 10.32
N LEU A 537 -0.95 -47.53 9.09
CA LEU A 537 -1.50 -48.39 8.04
C LEU A 537 -1.45 -49.89 8.45
N MET A 538 -0.39 -50.31 9.12
CA MET A 538 -0.28 -51.68 9.69
C MET A 538 -1.34 -51.94 10.76
N GLN A 539 -1.53 -50.97 11.69
CA GLN A 539 -2.50 -51.09 12.78
C GLN A 539 -3.95 -51.24 12.31
N TYR A 540 -4.30 -50.76 11.12
CA TYR A 540 -5.67 -50.94 10.57
C TYR A 540 -6.02 -52.39 10.27
N ASP A 541 -5.05 -53.29 10.25
CA ASP A 541 -5.18 -54.73 10.01
C ASP A 541 -6.01 -55.07 8.73
N ILE A 542 -5.84 -54.25 7.69
CA ILE A 542 -6.57 -54.36 6.43
C ILE A 542 -5.77 -55.06 5.34
N LEU A 543 -4.48 -55.27 5.53
CA LEU A 543 -3.59 -55.83 4.52
C LEU A 543 -3.51 -57.35 4.63
N SER A 544 -3.60 -58.00 3.48
CA SER A 544 -3.45 -59.45 3.45
C SER A 544 -2.01 -59.91 3.76
N ILE A 545 -1.86 -61.11 4.25
CA ILE A 545 -0.52 -61.70 4.56
C ILE A 545 0.41 -61.68 3.34
N ASN A 546 -0.13 -61.88 2.14
CA ASN A 546 0.66 -61.82 0.91
C ASN A 546 1.19 -60.41 0.64
N VAL A 547 0.39 -59.39 0.91
CA VAL A 547 0.78 -57.97 0.78
C VAL A 547 1.83 -57.62 1.86
N LEU A 548 1.62 -58.07 3.10
CA LEU A 548 2.58 -57.85 4.18
C LEU A 548 3.98 -58.44 3.88
N LYS A 549 4.02 -59.67 3.30
CA LYS A 549 5.28 -60.26 2.84
C LYS A 549 5.96 -59.47 1.74
N GLN A 550 5.21 -58.83 0.85
CA GLN A 550 5.80 -57.97 -0.19
C GLN A 550 6.36 -56.65 0.40
N ILE A 551 5.65 -56.07 1.36
CA ILE A 551 6.09 -54.86 2.08
C ILE A 551 7.35 -55.21 2.92
N GLN A 552 7.40 -56.38 3.55
CA GLN A 552 8.57 -56.85 4.25
C GLN A 552 9.83 -56.84 3.37
N LYS A 553 9.72 -57.36 2.13
CA LYS A 553 10.83 -57.37 1.18
C LYS A 553 11.26 -55.93 0.76
N ALA A 554 10.33 -54.98 0.73
CA ALA A 554 10.67 -53.59 0.48
C ALA A 554 11.40 -52.96 1.67
N LEU A 555 11.00 -53.28 2.89
CA LEU A 555 11.62 -52.80 4.13
C LEU A 555 13.00 -53.39 4.40
N GLU A 556 13.30 -54.60 3.88
CA GLU A 556 14.63 -55.21 3.95
C GLU A 556 15.73 -54.41 3.24
N LYS A 557 15.32 -53.51 2.33
CA LYS A 557 16.23 -52.63 1.61
C LYS A 557 16.45 -51.26 2.32
N THR A 558 15.81 -51.05 3.47
CA THR A 558 15.95 -49.84 4.28
C THR A 558 16.86 -50.10 5.48
N ASP A 559 17.42 -49.04 6.11
CA ASP A 559 18.23 -49.14 7.32
C ASP A 559 17.50 -49.92 8.41
N CYS A 560 18.30 -50.65 9.24
CA CYS A 560 17.76 -51.53 10.27
C CYS A 560 16.85 -50.82 11.27
N GLU A 561 17.18 -49.58 11.61
CA GLU A 561 16.47 -48.81 12.62
C GLU A 561 15.21 -48.11 12.06
N ARG A 562 15.14 -47.89 10.75
CA ARG A 562 13.98 -47.25 10.13
C ARG A 562 12.80 -48.20 10.04
N PHE A 563 11.59 -47.67 10.23
CA PHE A 563 10.32 -48.40 10.18
C PHE A 563 10.22 -49.56 11.21
N ALA A 564 10.83 -49.40 12.37
CA ALA A 564 10.91 -50.48 13.37
C ALA A 564 9.53 -51.04 13.79
N VAL A 565 8.54 -50.15 14.01
CA VAL A 565 7.17 -50.53 14.39
C VAL A 565 6.48 -51.34 13.28
N ALA A 566 6.59 -50.91 12.03
CA ALA A 566 6.00 -51.62 10.91
C ALA A 566 6.67 -52.97 10.67
N LYS A 567 8.02 -53.07 10.80
CA LYS A 567 8.79 -54.33 10.72
C LYS A 567 8.36 -55.32 11.79
N ALA A 568 8.25 -54.86 13.05
CA ALA A 568 7.80 -55.72 14.16
C ALA A 568 6.39 -56.26 13.96
N TYR A 569 5.44 -55.40 13.54
CA TYR A 569 4.07 -55.80 13.24
C TYR A 569 4.02 -56.89 12.14
N ILE A 570 4.73 -56.67 11.03
CA ILE A 570 4.75 -57.64 9.93
C ILE A 570 5.34 -58.98 10.36
N LEU A 571 6.43 -58.99 11.11
CA LEU A 571 7.04 -60.20 11.61
C LEU A 571 6.11 -61.01 12.52
N ASP A 572 5.39 -60.35 13.40
CA ASP A 572 4.40 -61.01 14.28
C ASP A 572 3.24 -61.63 13.45
N LYS A 573 2.61 -60.84 12.57
CA LYS A 573 1.48 -61.33 11.73
C LYS A 573 1.87 -62.49 10.80
N VAL A 574 3.04 -62.40 10.16
CA VAL A 574 3.55 -63.45 9.27
C VAL A 574 3.97 -64.71 10.08
N GLY A 575 4.52 -64.53 11.29
CA GLY A 575 4.91 -65.58 12.21
C GLY A 575 3.71 -66.36 12.72
N GLN A 576 2.63 -65.68 13.15
CA GLN A 576 1.39 -66.30 13.62
C GLN A 576 0.74 -67.19 12.55
N THR A 577 0.83 -66.82 11.28
CA THR A 577 0.28 -67.58 10.17
C THR A 577 1.07 -68.87 9.93
N LYS A 578 2.41 -68.85 10.15
CA LYS A 578 3.27 -70.06 10.04
C LYS A 578 2.97 -71.06 11.16
N SER A 579 2.64 -70.57 12.36
CA SER A 579 2.30 -71.44 13.49
C SER A 579 0.92 -72.09 13.33
N LYS A 580 -0.09 -71.35 12.81
CA LYS A 580 -1.42 -71.90 12.51
C LYS A 580 -1.37 -73.00 11.44
N ASN A 581 -0.59 -72.80 10.37
CA ASN A 581 -0.44 -73.83 9.32
C ASN A 581 0.39 -75.07 9.77
N LYS A 582 1.12 -74.99 10.87
CA LYS A 582 1.79 -76.15 11.48
C LYS A 582 0.86 -76.96 12.40
N LEU A 583 -0.26 -76.35 12.85
CA LEU A 583 -1.25 -77.06 13.71
C LEU A 583 -2.38 -77.73 12.92
N THR A 584 -2.43 -77.54 11.60
CA THR A 584 -3.43 -78.10 10.69
C THR A 584 -2.85 -79.21 9.78
N LEU A 585 -1.65 -79.68 10.03
CA LEU A 585 -1.06 -80.86 9.45
C LEU A 585 -0.86 -81.87 10.58
#